data_32d338e5c838f5ee2bd6a7e0d7385a25
#
_entry.id   32d338e5c838f5ee2bd6a7e0d7385a25
#
_cell.length_a   1.000
_cell.length_b   1.000
_cell.length_c   1.000
_cell.angle_alpha   90.00
_cell.angle_beta   90.00
_cell.angle_gamma   90.00
#
_symmetry.space_group_name_H-M   'P 1'
#
loop_
_entity.id
_entity.type
_entity.pdbx_description
1 polymer ?
#
loop_
_entity_poly.entity_id
_entity_poly.type
_entity_poly.pdbx_seq_one_letter_code
_entity_poly.pdbx_strand_id
1 'polypeptide(L)'
;MDVLMVPATQQQRSLIEQWKADPEGTYRSWFLWDQRLKNFRSIRRGLQEVVREIRDGVFGVAYRGSSLETVVHSIAEQRQIFKGADHAFLWKPKLRIPDIYEDRSNQLAFGRFLDTCLCCQSEAELVEAVRVLDARQIKGLGPACANLLYFLHPTFVPPNNTAIVKGFNEFFGAKVKLGRWTEYLAMRERLIEFNATHRNVLSNDLGAVAGFMFDIGTGRYGLGSGTGVSLDWKVDLEKAHEGNAAASNARKLAAETDRTHTEVQGWLRDLGLALGYHVWIASNDKGRAYGDGKLADGCLSELPKAIRTSSASDTVSLIDVLWIDRSTDRITLAFEVEHSTSIYSGIVRMLDLALGVPDHDGSTFFLVAPDVRESDVRAQFARPAFSRVSELDVRYIGYGELSKHREAIARFGDGQKGILAISKPLTAAPG
;
A
#
# COMPACT_ATOMS: atom_id res chain seq x y z
N MET A 1 -34.82 25.58 -12.22
CA MET A 1 -34.53 24.91 -10.92
C MET A 1 -34.88 23.44 -11.10
N ASP A 2 -33.98 22.68 -11.72
CA ASP A 2 -34.22 21.26 -12.01
C ASP A 2 -33.95 20.47 -10.72
N VAL A 3 -35.00 19.89 -10.18
CA VAL A 3 -34.96 18.94 -9.08
C VAL A 3 -34.30 17.66 -9.64
N LEU A 4 -33.02 17.43 -9.29
CA LEU A 4 -32.35 16.17 -9.52
C LEU A 4 -33.18 15.07 -8.84
N MET A 5 -33.93 14.31 -9.63
CA MET A 5 -34.76 13.21 -9.12
C MET A 5 -33.85 12.08 -8.60
N VAL A 6 -33.93 11.81 -7.30
CA VAL A 6 -33.38 10.59 -6.71
C VAL A 6 -33.98 9.38 -7.43
N PRO A 7 -33.21 8.40 -7.92
CA PRO A 7 -33.77 7.22 -8.56
C PRO A 7 -34.82 6.52 -7.69
N ALA A 8 -35.92 6.08 -8.26
CA ALA A 8 -36.94 5.34 -7.51
C ALA A 8 -36.33 4.07 -6.88
N THR A 9 -36.87 3.61 -5.77
CA THR A 9 -36.33 2.48 -4.99
C THR A 9 -36.01 1.23 -5.83
N GLN A 10 -36.83 0.97 -6.86
CA GLN A 10 -36.61 -0.17 -7.77
C GLN A 10 -35.38 0.05 -8.68
N GLN A 11 -35.15 1.27 -9.17
CA GLN A 11 -33.97 1.61 -9.97
C GLN A 11 -32.73 1.57 -9.11
N GLN A 12 -32.79 2.06 -7.87
CA GLN A 12 -31.69 1.98 -6.89
C GLN A 12 -31.30 0.53 -6.63
N ARG A 13 -32.28 -0.35 -6.44
CA ARG A 13 -32.05 -1.78 -6.24
C ARG A 13 -31.38 -2.42 -7.44
N SER A 14 -31.87 -2.16 -8.65
CA SER A 14 -31.27 -2.68 -9.89
C SER A 14 -29.82 -2.23 -10.06
N LEU A 15 -29.53 -0.97 -9.74
CA LEU A 15 -28.15 -0.43 -9.80
C LEU A 15 -27.24 -1.09 -8.77
N ILE A 16 -27.73 -1.35 -7.56
CA ILE A 16 -26.96 -2.07 -6.52
C ILE A 16 -26.67 -3.53 -6.98
N GLU A 17 -27.66 -4.20 -7.56
CA GLU A 17 -27.51 -5.57 -8.07
C GLU A 17 -26.50 -5.63 -9.23
N GLN A 18 -26.53 -4.65 -10.14
CA GLN A 18 -25.55 -4.47 -11.21
C GLN A 18 -24.14 -4.25 -10.66
N TRP A 19 -24.00 -3.34 -9.69
CA TRP A 19 -22.73 -3.09 -9.01
C TRP A 19 -22.17 -4.33 -8.33
N LYS A 20 -23.00 -5.13 -7.67
CA LYS A 20 -22.59 -6.39 -7.04
C LYS A 20 -22.19 -7.46 -8.04
N ALA A 21 -22.76 -7.45 -9.23
CA ALA A 21 -22.44 -8.39 -10.30
C ALA A 21 -21.14 -8.03 -11.02
N ASP A 22 -20.73 -6.75 -11.00
CA ASP A 22 -19.53 -6.26 -11.67
C ASP A 22 -18.27 -6.86 -11.03
N PRO A 23 -17.50 -7.70 -11.77
CA PRO A 23 -16.29 -8.32 -11.24
C PRO A 23 -15.18 -7.29 -10.91
N GLU A 24 -15.22 -6.14 -11.54
CA GLU A 24 -14.28 -5.04 -11.37
C GLU A 24 -14.74 -4.00 -10.34
N GLY A 25 -15.99 -4.08 -9.90
CA GLY A 25 -16.58 -3.20 -8.90
C GLY A 25 -15.97 -3.43 -7.51
N THR A 26 -15.97 -2.40 -6.68
CA THR A 26 -15.44 -2.42 -5.31
C THR A 26 -16.09 -3.53 -4.46
N TYR A 27 -17.32 -3.95 -4.77
CA TYR A 27 -17.94 -5.04 -4.05
C TYR A 27 -17.16 -6.36 -4.18
N ARG A 28 -16.80 -6.75 -5.39
CA ARG A 28 -16.09 -8.01 -5.65
C ARG A 28 -14.58 -7.87 -5.44
N SER A 29 -14.01 -6.77 -5.86
CA SER A 29 -12.57 -6.57 -5.82
C SER A 29 -12.04 -6.27 -4.42
N TRP A 30 -12.87 -5.73 -3.52
CA TRP A 30 -12.45 -5.35 -2.18
C TRP A 30 -13.40 -5.87 -1.08
N PHE A 31 -14.72 -5.60 -1.16
CA PHE A 31 -15.64 -5.88 -0.05
C PHE A 31 -15.71 -7.37 0.29
N LEU A 32 -15.71 -8.25 -0.70
CA LEU A 32 -15.72 -9.70 -0.53
C LEU A 32 -14.34 -10.32 -0.29
N TRP A 33 -13.30 -9.52 -0.21
CA TRP A 33 -11.94 -10.04 -0.05
C TRP A 33 -11.71 -10.62 1.35
N ASP A 34 -11.29 -11.88 1.42
CA ASP A 34 -11.14 -12.64 2.67
C ASP A 34 -10.14 -12.02 3.65
N GLN A 35 -9.06 -11.42 3.15
CA GLN A 35 -8.04 -10.78 3.99
C GLN A 35 -8.55 -9.52 4.70
N ARG A 36 -9.63 -8.91 4.21
CA ARG A 36 -10.23 -7.72 4.81
C ARG A 36 -10.57 -7.92 6.29
N LEU A 37 -11.16 -9.07 6.64
CA LEU A 37 -11.52 -9.38 8.02
C LEU A 37 -10.30 -9.59 8.93
N LYS A 38 -9.18 -10.06 8.39
CA LYS A 38 -7.91 -10.15 9.15
C LYS A 38 -7.39 -8.76 9.50
N ASN A 39 -7.51 -7.81 8.60
CA ASN A 39 -7.09 -6.42 8.80
C ASN A 39 -7.88 -5.75 9.94
N PHE A 40 -9.16 -6.03 10.11
CA PHE A 40 -9.94 -5.51 11.25
C PHE A 40 -9.29 -5.84 12.59
N ARG A 41 -8.86 -7.08 12.79
CA ARG A 41 -8.20 -7.52 14.03
C ARG A 41 -6.84 -6.85 14.23
N SER A 42 -6.06 -6.74 13.17
CA SER A 42 -4.75 -6.09 13.20
C SER A 42 -4.87 -4.61 13.53
N ILE A 43 -5.76 -3.90 12.86
CA ILE A 43 -6.01 -2.48 13.07
C ILE A 43 -6.54 -2.22 14.49
N ARG A 44 -7.48 -3.05 14.98
CA ARG A 44 -7.99 -2.92 16.34
C ARG A 44 -6.87 -3.06 17.38
N ARG A 45 -5.98 -4.05 17.22
CA ARG A 45 -4.81 -4.23 18.12
C ARG A 45 -3.86 -3.04 18.04
N GLY A 46 -3.59 -2.54 16.84
CA GLY A 46 -2.76 -1.36 16.65
C GLY A 46 -3.34 -0.12 17.33
N LEU A 47 -4.65 0.09 17.26
CA LEU A 47 -5.32 1.21 17.96
C LEU A 47 -5.28 1.04 19.48
N GLN A 48 -5.38 -0.18 20.00
CA GLN A 48 -5.18 -0.45 21.44
C GLN A 48 -3.76 -0.10 21.88
N GLU A 49 -2.77 -0.39 21.04
CA GLU A 49 -1.38 -0.01 21.28
C GLU A 49 -1.20 1.51 21.32
N VAL A 50 -1.76 2.23 20.33
CA VAL A 50 -1.76 3.70 20.31
C VAL A 50 -2.33 4.28 21.62
N VAL A 51 -3.46 3.76 22.08
CA VAL A 51 -4.10 4.20 23.35
C VAL A 51 -3.19 3.94 24.54
N ARG A 52 -2.56 2.76 24.61
CA ARG A 52 -1.63 2.39 25.67
C ARG A 52 -0.43 3.34 25.69
N GLU A 53 0.23 3.53 24.55
CA GLU A 53 1.40 4.40 24.44
C GLU A 53 1.07 5.86 24.81
N ILE A 54 -0.09 6.37 24.41
CA ILE A 54 -0.54 7.70 24.81
C ILE A 54 -0.75 7.80 26.31
N ARG A 55 -1.40 6.80 26.92
CA ARG A 55 -1.63 6.76 28.37
C ARG A 55 -0.32 6.72 29.15
N ASP A 56 0.58 5.84 28.73
CA ASP A 56 1.86 5.60 29.38
C ASP A 56 2.90 6.71 29.09
N GLY A 57 2.57 7.65 28.19
CA GLY A 57 3.44 8.79 27.85
C GLY A 57 4.58 8.46 26.91
N VAL A 58 4.53 7.33 26.22
CA VAL A 58 5.60 6.84 25.31
C VAL A 58 5.23 6.92 23.83
N PHE A 59 4.07 7.47 23.46
CA PHE A 59 3.61 7.58 22.08
C PHE A 59 4.55 8.39 21.16
N GLY A 60 5.43 9.20 21.75
CA GLY A 60 6.38 10.02 21.00
C GLY A 60 5.82 11.35 20.53
N VAL A 61 6.67 12.08 19.80
CA VAL A 61 6.43 13.45 19.31
C VAL A 61 6.43 13.56 17.79
N ALA A 62 6.37 12.44 17.08
CA ALA A 62 6.37 12.41 15.62
C ALA A 62 5.49 11.29 15.08
N TYR A 63 4.92 11.49 13.87
CA TYR A 63 4.16 10.45 13.17
C TYR A 63 5.04 9.27 12.77
N ARG A 64 6.23 9.55 12.25
CA ARG A 64 7.17 8.51 11.82
C ARG A 64 7.67 7.70 13.01
N GLY A 65 7.56 6.39 12.90
CA GLY A 65 7.93 5.45 13.95
C GLY A 65 6.87 5.29 15.04
N SER A 66 5.72 5.99 14.97
CA SER A 66 4.63 5.80 15.91
C SER A 66 3.80 4.54 15.61
N SER A 67 3.17 3.97 16.65
CA SER A 67 2.19 2.90 16.49
C SER A 67 1.03 3.29 15.57
N LEU A 68 0.65 4.58 15.54
CA LEU A 68 -0.37 5.10 14.63
C LEU A 68 0.07 5.02 13.16
N GLU A 69 1.33 5.23 12.84
CA GLU A 69 1.85 5.01 11.47
C GLU A 69 1.65 3.56 11.03
N THR A 70 1.93 2.60 11.91
CA THR A 70 1.69 1.17 11.63
C THR A 70 0.22 0.88 11.35
N VAL A 71 -0.70 1.45 12.13
CA VAL A 71 -2.15 1.33 11.89
C VAL A 71 -2.54 1.91 10.54
N VAL A 72 -2.07 3.11 10.24
CA VAL A 72 -2.35 3.80 8.97
C VAL A 72 -1.80 3.02 7.77
N HIS A 73 -0.60 2.45 7.89
CA HIS A 73 -0.03 1.57 6.88
C HIS A 73 -0.89 0.32 6.67
N SER A 74 -1.34 -0.34 7.73
CA SER A 74 -2.23 -1.50 7.62
C SER A 74 -3.55 -1.20 6.89
N ILE A 75 -4.05 0.04 7.00
CA ILE A 75 -5.20 0.50 6.21
C ILE A 75 -4.81 0.81 4.76
N ALA A 76 -3.66 1.43 4.55
CA ALA A 76 -3.19 1.88 3.24
C ALA A 76 -2.58 0.74 2.38
N GLU A 77 -2.04 -0.31 3.00
CA GLU A 77 -1.43 -1.47 2.31
C GLU A 77 -2.44 -2.28 1.50
N GLN A 78 -3.73 -2.09 1.71
CA GLN A 78 -4.75 -2.58 0.79
C GLN A 78 -4.54 -2.10 -0.66
N ARG A 79 -3.61 -1.16 -0.89
CA ARG A 79 -3.09 -0.78 -2.21
C ARG A 79 -2.55 -1.95 -3.04
N GLN A 80 -2.05 -3.00 -2.41
CA GLN A 80 -1.49 -4.15 -3.16
C GLN A 80 -2.56 -4.89 -3.96
N ILE A 81 -3.82 -4.79 -3.55
CA ILE A 81 -4.95 -5.43 -4.19
C ILE A 81 -5.55 -4.54 -5.28
N PHE A 82 -5.43 -3.23 -5.12
CA PHE A 82 -5.99 -2.20 -6.00
C PHE A 82 -4.90 -1.44 -6.75
N LYS A 83 -3.91 -2.15 -7.32
CA LYS A 83 -2.84 -1.54 -8.12
C LYS A 83 -3.45 -0.69 -9.25
N GLY A 84 -3.18 0.61 -9.18
CA GLY A 84 -3.51 1.57 -10.23
C GLY A 84 -4.88 2.23 -10.15
N ALA A 85 -5.75 1.84 -9.22
CA ALA A 85 -7.03 2.52 -9.00
C ALA A 85 -7.09 3.16 -7.61
N ASP A 86 -7.72 4.31 -7.52
CA ASP A 86 -8.20 4.84 -6.24
C ASP A 86 -9.25 3.85 -5.71
N HIS A 87 -9.10 3.37 -4.49
CA HIS A 87 -10.08 2.47 -3.85
C HIS A 87 -10.73 3.16 -2.66
N ALA A 88 -11.80 2.55 -2.13
CA ALA A 88 -12.62 3.12 -1.03
C ALA A 88 -11.80 3.55 0.20
N PHE A 89 -10.58 3.04 0.36
CA PHE A 89 -9.66 3.39 1.46
C PHE A 89 -8.39 4.10 1.00
N LEU A 90 -8.35 4.66 -0.21
CA LEU A 90 -7.22 5.51 -0.58
C LEU A 90 -7.20 6.72 0.34
N TRP A 91 -6.49 6.57 1.44
CA TRP A 91 -6.43 7.52 2.51
C TRP A 91 -5.04 8.16 2.56
N LYS A 92 -4.98 9.46 2.34
CA LYS A 92 -3.81 10.27 2.66
C LYS A 92 -4.07 10.96 4.00
N PRO A 93 -3.72 10.32 5.12
CA PRO A 93 -4.14 10.83 6.41
C PRO A 93 -3.47 12.15 6.72
N LYS A 94 -4.28 13.14 7.05
CA LYS A 94 -3.79 14.35 7.70
C LYS A 94 -3.31 14.09 9.14
N LEU A 95 -3.33 12.84 9.61
CA LEU A 95 -2.81 12.40 10.90
C LEU A 95 -1.31 12.62 11.09
N ARG A 96 -0.59 12.98 10.03
CA ARG A 96 0.80 13.47 10.08
C ARG A 96 0.94 14.89 10.58
N ILE A 97 -0.16 15.57 10.89
CA ILE A 97 -0.15 16.95 11.35
C ILE A 97 0.29 17.00 12.80
N PRO A 98 1.13 18.01 13.17
CA PRO A 98 1.82 18.07 14.45
C PRO A 98 0.93 18.12 15.70
N ASP A 99 -0.30 18.62 15.62
CA ASP A 99 -1.12 18.95 16.79
C ASP A 99 -1.27 17.84 17.83
N ILE A 100 -1.33 16.57 17.42
CA ILE A 100 -1.34 15.43 18.37
C ILE A 100 0.06 14.94 18.77
N TYR A 101 1.11 15.38 18.10
CA TYR A 101 2.49 15.01 18.39
C TYR A 101 3.23 16.08 19.19
N GLU A 102 2.87 17.35 19.03
CA GLU A 102 3.51 18.48 19.68
C GLU A 102 2.79 18.94 20.95
N ASP A 103 1.46 18.69 21.03
CA ASP A 103 0.62 19.08 22.19
C ASP A 103 0.14 17.85 22.97
N ARG A 104 0.64 17.70 24.18
CA ARG A 104 0.27 16.59 25.08
C ARG A 104 -1.22 16.56 25.44
N SER A 105 -1.89 17.71 25.56
CA SER A 105 -3.33 17.78 25.83
C SER A 105 -4.15 17.23 24.67
N ASN A 106 -3.75 17.58 23.42
CA ASN A 106 -4.35 17.04 22.19
C ASN A 106 -4.09 15.55 22.06
N GLN A 107 -2.88 15.11 22.37
CA GLN A 107 -2.53 13.69 22.37
C GLN A 107 -3.40 12.89 23.34
N LEU A 108 -3.57 13.37 24.59
CA LEU A 108 -4.43 12.74 25.58
C LEU A 108 -5.91 12.78 25.20
N ALA A 109 -6.36 13.84 24.53
CA ALA A 109 -7.73 13.91 24.01
C ALA A 109 -7.98 12.89 22.92
N PHE A 110 -7.03 12.71 22.01
CA PHE A 110 -7.08 11.71 20.96
C PHE A 110 -7.03 10.28 21.54
N GLY A 111 -6.16 10.04 22.53
CA GLY A 111 -6.11 8.76 23.25
C GLY A 111 -7.44 8.40 23.92
N ARG A 112 -8.06 9.36 24.64
CA ARG A 112 -9.40 9.17 25.25
C ARG A 112 -10.47 8.90 24.22
N PHE A 113 -10.45 9.63 23.11
CA PHE A 113 -11.37 9.40 21.98
C PHE A 113 -11.26 7.97 21.44
N LEU A 114 -10.06 7.50 21.16
CA LEU A 114 -9.82 6.14 20.68
C LEU A 114 -10.24 5.09 21.70
N ASP A 115 -9.93 5.30 22.99
CA ASP A 115 -10.28 4.39 24.08
C ASP A 115 -11.81 4.26 24.22
N THR A 116 -12.52 5.40 24.19
CA THR A 116 -13.99 5.41 24.17
C THR A 116 -14.52 4.64 22.95
N CYS A 117 -13.98 4.88 21.75
CA CYS A 117 -14.41 4.20 20.55
C CYS A 117 -14.06 2.69 20.54
N LEU A 118 -12.98 2.27 21.19
CA LEU A 118 -12.62 0.85 21.35
C LEU A 118 -13.60 0.11 22.27
N CYS A 119 -14.17 0.80 23.26
CA CYS A 119 -15.00 0.24 24.31
C CYS A 119 -16.50 0.43 24.11
N CYS A 120 -16.91 1.44 23.30
CA CYS A 120 -18.33 1.77 23.09
C CYS A 120 -19.11 0.59 22.49
N GLN A 121 -20.35 0.43 22.98
CA GLN A 121 -21.25 -0.63 22.56
C GLN A 121 -22.47 -0.10 21.79
N SER A 122 -22.67 1.20 21.79
CA SER A 122 -23.80 1.85 21.14
C SER A 122 -23.35 2.92 20.13
N GLU A 123 -24.22 3.14 19.16
CA GLU A 123 -24.05 4.22 18.17
C GLU A 123 -24.04 5.61 18.84
N ALA A 124 -24.88 5.80 19.85
CA ALA A 124 -24.99 7.07 20.58
C ALA A 124 -23.68 7.45 21.28
N GLU A 125 -23.03 6.48 21.95
CA GLU A 125 -21.73 6.69 22.61
C GLU A 125 -20.65 7.06 21.60
N LEU A 126 -20.64 6.40 20.45
CA LEU A 126 -19.68 6.69 19.38
C LEU A 126 -19.88 8.09 18.79
N VAL A 127 -21.11 8.48 18.49
CA VAL A 127 -21.42 9.80 17.97
C VAL A 127 -21.08 10.89 18.99
N GLU A 128 -21.34 10.66 20.28
CA GLU A 128 -20.96 11.59 21.32
C GLU A 128 -19.45 11.73 21.46
N ALA A 129 -18.69 10.61 21.38
CA ALA A 129 -17.22 10.67 21.37
C ALA A 129 -16.69 11.53 20.19
N VAL A 130 -17.30 11.42 19.01
CA VAL A 130 -16.97 12.24 17.83
C VAL A 130 -17.25 13.73 18.12
N ARG A 131 -18.42 14.06 18.72
CA ARG A 131 -18.77 15.45 19.07
C ARG A 131 -17.82 16.06 20.08
N VAL A 132 -17.44 15.29 21.10
CA VAL A 132 -16.45 15.70 22.11
C VAL A 132 -15.09 15.98 21.48
N LEU A 133 -14.68 15.14 20.53
CA LEU A 133 -13.43 15.37 19.77
C LEU A 133 -13.53 16.61 18.89
N ASP A 134 -14.63 16.76 18.14
CA ASP A 134 -14.83 17.89 17.23
C ASP A 134 -14.84 19.23 17.98
N ALA A 135 -15.44 19.29 19.17
CA ALA A 135 -15.45 20.49 20.01
C ALA A 135 -14.04 21.00 20.38
N ARG A 136 -13.04 20.17 20.34
CA ARG A 136 -11.63 20.55 20.61
C ARG A 136 -10.93 21.17 19.41
N GLN A 137 -11.49 21.07 18.21
CA GLN A 137 -10.96 21.63 16.97
C GLN A 137 -9.47 21.30 16.73
N ILE A 138 -9.04 20.08 17.12
CA ILE A 138 -7.67 19.61 16.93
C ILE A 138 -7.39 19.43 15.43
N LYS A 139 -6.42 20.16 14.93
CA LYS A 139 -6.06 20.13 13.51
C LYS A 139 -5.63 18.72 13.09
N GLY A 140 -6.21 18.22 12.02
CA GLY A 140 -5.95 16.88 11.49
C GLY A 140 -6.89 15.79 12.00
N LEU A 141 -7.65 16.01 13.08
CA LEU A 141 -8.60 15.06 13.64
C LEU A 141 -10.05 15.31 13.17
N GLY A 142 -10.21 15.66 11.90
CA GLY A 142 -11.52 15.73 11.25
C GLY A 142 -12.03 14.35 10.78
N PRO A 143 -13.04 14.32 9.90
CA PRO A 143 -13.71 13.08 9.42
C PRO A 143 -12.79 12.04 8.77
N ALA A 144 -11.54 12.37 8.45
CA ALA A 144 -10.54 11.37 8.07
C ALA A 144 -10.35 10.28 9.15
N CYS A 145 -10.58 10.61 10.45
CA CYS A 145 -10.56 9.64 11.53
C CYS A 145 -11.69 8.61 11.44
N ALA A 146 -12.76 8.87 10.69
CA ALA A 146 -13.82 7.88 10.46
C ALA A 146 -13.28 6.59 9.83
N ASN A 147 -12.18 6.67 9.08
CA ASN A 147 -11.54 5.48 8.53
C ASN A 147 -10.91 4.58 9.59
N LEU A 148 -10.46 5.13 10.72
CA LEU A 148 -10.07 4.33 11.90
C LEU A 148 -11.29 3.70 12.56
N LEU A 149 -12.35 4.48 12.74
CA LEU A 149 -13.58 4.05 13.39
C LEU A 149 -14.33 2.99 12.60
N TYR A 150 -14.27 3.01 11.27
CA TYR A 150 -14.86 1.97 10.44
C TYR A 150 -14.33 0.58 10.82
N PHE A 151 -13.03 0.43 11.05
CA PHE A 151 -12.45 -0.85 11.46
C PHE A 151 -12.80 -1.27 12.89
N LEU A 152 -13.32 -0.36 13.71
CA LEU A 152 -13.86 -0.67 15.02
C LEU A 152 -15.35 -0.99 14.99
N HIS A 153 -16.10 -0.25 14.20
CA HIS A 153 -17.57 -0.27 14.16
C HIS A 153 -18.11 -0.21 12.71
N PRO A 154 -17.90 -1.26 11.91
CA PRO A 154 -18.30 -1.26 10.50
C PRO A 154 -19.83 -1.17 10.28
N THR A 155 -20.63 -1.43 11.31
CA THR A 155 -22.09 -1.31 11.27
C THR A 155 -22.59 0.10 11.61
N PHE A 156 -21.74 0.94 12.19
CA PHE A 156 -22.10 2.29 12.61
C PHE A 156 -21.38 3.38 11.81
N VAL A 157 -20.19 3.08 11.29
CA VAL A 157 -19.31 4.07 10.67
C VAL A 157 -18.94 3.65 9.26
N PRO A 158 -19.42 4.35 8.22
CA PRO A 158 -18.91 4.13 6.87
C PRO A 158 -17.52 4.78 6.72
N PRO A 159 -16.62 4.20 5.91
CA PRO A 159 -15.39 4.86 5.54
C PRO A 159 -15.66 6.17 4.79
N ASN A 160 -14.67 7.09 4.81
CA ASN A 160 -14.83 8.43 4.27
C ASN A 160 -13.59 8.86 3.47
N ASN A 161 -13.82 9.23 2.20
CA ASN A 161 -12.83 9.87 1.36
C ASN A 161 -13.49 10.75 0.29
N THR A 162 -12.68 11.42 -0.54
CA THR A 162 -13.17 12.33 -1.57
C THR A 162 -14.10 11.66 -2.58
N ALA A 163 -13.80 10.43 -3.02
CA ALA A 163 -14.62 9.74 -3.99
C ALA A 163 -15.96 9.30 -3.39
N ILE A 164 -15.98 8.80 -2.15
CA ILE A 164 -17.21 8.43 -1.45
C ILE A 164 -18.13 9.64 -1.29
N VAL A 165 -17.58 10.79 -0.85
CA VAL A 165 -18.37 12.02 -0.72
C VAL A 165 -18.87 12.53 -2.07
N LYS A 166 -18.05 12.44 -3.12
CA LYS A 166 -18.48 12.80 -4.49
C LYS A 166 -19.62 11.91 -4.95
N GLY A 167 -19.49 10.59 -4.81
CA GLY A 167 -20.56 9.65 -5.19
C GLY A 167 -21.84 9.82 -4.36
N PHE A 168 -21.70 10.09 -3.06
CA PHE A 168 -22.84 10.43 -2.22
C PHE A 168 -23.56 11.68 -2.73
N ASN A 169 -22.81 12.74 -3.02
CA ASN A 169 -23.39 13.98 -3.52
C ASN A 169 -24.08 13.78 -4.87
N GLU A 170 -23.49 13.02 -5.76
CA GLU A 170 -24.04 12.70 -7.07
C GLU A 170 -25.30 11.84 -6.95
N PHE A 171 -25.24 10.78 -6.13
CA PHE A 171 -26.35 9.84 -5.98
C PHE A 171 -27.58 10.43 -5.27
N PHE A 172 -27.34 11.24 -4.22
CA PHE A 172 -28.43 11.84 -3.43
C PHE A 172 -28.77 13.28 -3.80
N GLY A 173 -28.10 13.89 -4.78
CA GLY A 173 -28.27 15.31 -5.08
C GLY A 173 -27.83 16.22 -3.93
N ALA A 174 -26.89 15.77 -3.09
CA ALA A 174 -26.42 16.46 -1.91
C ALA A 174 -25.24 17.39 -2.20
N LYS A 175 -24.83 18.19 -1.20
CA LYS A 175 -23.67 19.11 -1.29
C LYS A 175 -22.76 18.99 -0.06
N VAL A 176 -22.57 17.79 0.43
CA VAL A 176 -21.68 17.49 1.56
C VAL A 176 -20.25 17.91 1.23
N LYS A 177 -19.58 18.57 2.16
CA LYS A 177 -18.18 18.98 2.05
C LYS A 177 -17.30 18.13 2.95
N LEU A 178 -16.12 17.78 2.45
CA LEU A 178 -15.08 17.12 3.25
C LEU A 178 -14.54 18.05 4.35
N GLY A 179 -14.16 17.47 5.48
CA GLY A 179 -13.39 18.16 6.52
C GLY A 179 -14.16 18.62 7.74
N ARG A 180 -15.49 18.50 7.76
CA ARG A 180 -16.33 18.83 8.92
C ARG A 180 -17.08 17.59 9.42
N TRP A 181 -17.01 17.33 10.71
CA TRP A 181 -17.72 16.22 11.33
C TRP A 181 -19.24 16.31 11.19
N THR A 182 -19.80 17.51 11.29
CA THR A 182 -21.23 17.74 11.09
C THR A 182 -21.71 17.27 9.72
N GLU A 183 -20.95 17.58 8.67
CA GLU A 183 -21.24 17.15 7.29
C GLU A 183 -21.10 15.62 7.14
N TYR A 184 -20.07 15.05 7.76
CA TYR A 184 -19.88 13.61 7.75
C TYR A 184 -20.99 12.87 8.51
N LEU A 185 -21.41 13.36 9.68
CA LEU A 185 -22.48 12.74 10.45
C LEU A 185 -23.82 12.78 9.70
N ALA A 186 -24.15 13.88 9.04
CA ALA A 186 -25.34 13.97 8.19
C ALA A 186 -25.27 12.99 7.00
N MET A 187 -24.13 12.88 6.33
CA MET A 187 -23.90 11.88 5.28
C MET A 187 -24.05 10.45 5.82
N ARG A 188 -23.46 10.17 6.99
CA ARG A 188 -23.52 8.88 7.67
C ARG A 188 -24.96 8.43 7.94
N GLU A 189 -25.77 9.32 8.54
CA GLU A 189 -27.19 9.06 8.82
C GLU A 189 -27.92 8.66 7.55
N ARG A 190 -27.74 9.41 6.47
CA ARG A 190 -28.37 9.13 5.18
C ARG A 190 -27.90 7.82 4.57
N LEU A 191 -26.62 7.45 4.73
CA LEU A 191 -26.10 6.16 4.27
C LEU A 191 -26.67 5.00 5.09
N ILE A 192 -26.85 5.17 6.40
CA ILE A 192 -27.50 4.15 7.25
C ILE A 192 -28.95 3.93 6.86
N GLU A 193 -29.73 4.99 6.66
CA GLU A 193 -31.13 4.92 6.19
C GLU A 193 -31.23 4.21 4.83
N PHE A 194 -30.36 4.59 3.89
CA PHE A 194 -30.29 3.96 2.57
C PHE A 194 -29.93 2.48 2.68
N ASN A 195 -28.93 2.16 3.50
CA ASN A 195 -28.51 0.77 3.74
C ASN A 195 -29.64 -0.05 4.39
N ALA A 196 -30.39 0.52 5.33
CA ALA A 196 -31.52 -0.13 5.96
C ALA A 196 -32.66 -0.44 4.96
N THR A 197 -32.94 0.51 4.07
CA THR A 197 -33.96 0.34 2.99
C THR A 197 -33.58 -0.77 2.01
N HIS A 198 -32.27 -0.96 1.78
CA HIS A 198 -31.76 -1.95 0.83
C HIS A 198 -31.04 -3.14 1.53
N ARG A 199 -31.39 -3.41 2.78
CA ARG A 199 -30.70 -4.40 3.64
C ARG A 199 -30.65 -5.81 3.06
N ASN A 200 -31.63 -6.17 2.25
CA ASN A 200 -31.71 -7.49 1.58
C ASN A 200 -30.73 -7.64 0.41
N VAL A 201 -30.17 -6.55 -0.11
CA VAL A 201 -29.20 -6.55 -1.22
C VAL A 201 -27.84 -5.97 -0.82
N LEU A 202 -27.77 -5.14 0.22
CA LEU A 202 -26.53 -4.62 0.82
C LEU A 202 -26.14 -5.44 2.06
N SER A 203 -25.12 -5.00 2.76
CA SER A 203 -24.59 -5.64 3.98
C SER A 203 -24.88 -4.81 5.21
N ASN A 204 -24.88 -5.43 6.40
CA ASN A 204 -24.83 -4.68 7.66
C ASN A 204 -23.51 -3.92 7.83
N ASP A 205 -22.44 -4.35 7.17
CA ASP A 205 -21.17 -3.64 7.09
C ASP A 205 -21.29 -2.49 6.09
N LEU A 206 -21.19 -1.27 6.61
CA LEU A 206 -21.33 -0.02 5.85
C LEU A 206 -20.19 0.20 4.82
N GLY A 207 -19.15 -0.64 4.85
CA GLY A 207 -18.16 -0.71 3.79
C GLY A 207 -18.78 -1.06 2.43
N ALA A 208 -19.86 -1.85 2.39
CA ALA A 208 -20.55 -2.15 1.14
C ALA A 208 -21.18 -0.90 0.53
N VAL A 209 -21.99 -0.17 1.29
CA VAL A 209 -22.63 1.05 0.78
C VAL A 209 -21.61 2.15 0.47
N ALA A 210 -20.54 2.26 1.25
CA ALA A 210 -19.44 3.19 0.97
C ALA A 210 -18.68 2.82 -0.31
N GLY A 211 -18.45 1.52 -0.57
CA GLY A 211 -17.88 1.03 -1.82
C GLY A 211 -18.77 1.33 -3.03
N PHE A 212 -20.08 1.20 -2.88
CA PHE A 212 -21.03 1.61 -3.90
C PHE A 212 -20.94 3.11 -4.22
N MET A 213 -20.93 3.97 -3.19
CA MET A 213 -20.74 5.42 -3.37
C MET A 213 -19.36 5.74 -3.98
N PHE A 214 -18.31 4.98 -3.59
CA PHE A 214 -16.98 5.15 -4.17
C PHE A 214 -16.99 4.90 -5.68
N ASP A 215 -17.59 3.81 -6.13
CA ASP A 215 -17.62 3.46 -7.55
C ASP A 215 -18.47 4.47 -8.37
N ILE A 216 -19.53 5.04 -7.79
CA ILE A 216 -20.27 6.15 -8.39
C ILE A 216 -19.37 7.39 -8.49
N GLY A 217 -18.71 7.77 -7.40
CA GLY A 217 -17.88 8.98 -7.34
C GLY A 217 -16.62 8.94 -8.20
N THR A 218 -16.15 7.74 -8.56
CA THR A 218 -15.07 7.54 -9.55
C THR A 218 -15.58 7.52 -10.99
N GLY A 219 -16.90 7.61 -11.20
CA GLY A 219 -17.53 7.65 -12.52
C GLY A 219 -17.72 6.28 -13.15
N ARG A 220 -17.59 5.19 -12.38
CA ARG A 220 -17.84 3.82 -12.89
C ARG A 220 -19.31 3.60 -13.25
N TYR A 221 -20.23 4.25 -12.52
CA TYR A 221 -21.65 4.25 -12.78
C TYR A 221 -22.13 5.69 -12.98
N GLY A 222 -22.39 6.08 -14.23
CA GLY A 222 -22.96 7.39 -14.54
C GLY A 222 -24.42 7.47 -14.10
N LEU A 223 -24.73 8.32 -13.11
CA LEU A 223 -26.10 8.73 -12.81
C LEU A 223 -26.42 9.85 -13.80
N GLY A 224 -27.11 9.52 -14.91
CA GLY A 224 -27.46 10.50 -15.90
C GLY A 224 -28.16 11.72 -15.31
N SER A 225 -27.49 12.85 -15.31
CA SER A 225 -28.14 14.16 -15.10
C SER A 225 -29.19 14.34 -16.20
N GLY A 226 -30.45 14.36 -15.78
CA GLY A 226 -31.62 14.36 -16.65
C GLY A 226 -31.60 15.42 -17.74
N THR A 227 -31.23 15.03 -18.90
CA THR A 227 -31.76 15.51 -20.19
C THR A 227 -31.99 14.25 -21.00
N GLY A 228 -33.25 14.00 -21.40
CA GLY A 228 -33.74 12.79 -22.02
C GLY A 228 -32.93 12.34 -23.26
N VAL A 229 -31.80 11.74 -23.03
CA VAL A 229 -31.02 10.99 -24.00
C VAL A 229 -31.26 9.52 -23.64
N SER A 230 -31.92 8.84 -24.55
CA SER A 230 -31.96 7.38 -24.59
C SER A 230 -30.55 6.88 -24.29
N LEU A 231 -30.40 6.24 -23.13
CA LEU A 231 -29.16 5.56 -22.74
C LEU A 231 -28.80 4.56 -23.82
N ASP A 232 -27.86 4.91 -24.68
CA ASP A 232 -27.21 3.95 -25.53
C ASP A 232 -26.22 3.16 -24.68
N TRP A 233 -26.83 2.32 -23.80
CA TRP A 233 -26.11 1.45 -22.85
C TRP A 233 -25.07 0.57 -23.55
N LYS A 234 -25.18 0.39 -24.89
CA LYS A 234 -24.20 -0.35 -25.67
C LYS A 234 -22.91 0.43 -25.86
N VAL A 235 -22.98 1.77 -26.09
CA VAL A 235 -21.78 2.62 -26.23
C VAL A 235 -21.09 2.80 -24.89
N ASP A 236 -21.86 2.91 -23.81
CA ASP A 236 -21.29 2.98 -22.45
C ASP A 236 -20.76 1.61 -21.99
N LEU A 237 -21.36 0.51 -22.45
CA LEU A 237 -20.87 -0.84 -22.23
C LEU A 237 -19.57 -1.11 -23.02
N GLU A 238 -19.47 -0.60 -24.25
CA GLU A 238 -18.25 -0.70 -25.06
C GLU A 238 -17.11 0.14 -24.46
N LYS A 239 -17.37 1.36 -23.98
CA LYS A 239 -16.40 2.17 -23.23
C LYS A 239 -16.02 1.53 -21.90
N ALA A 240 -16.97 0.88 -21.21
CA ALA A 240 -16.70 0.12 -19.99
C ALA A 240 -15.91 -1.16 -20.30
N HIS A 241 -16.16 -1.82 -21.45
CA HIS A 241 -15.38 -2.96 -21.91
C HIS A 241 -13.96 -2.56 -22.31
N GLU A 242 -13.75 -1.41 -22.94
CA GLU A 242 -12.41 -0.87 -23.23
C GLU A 242 -11.67 -0.49 -21.93
N GLY A 243 -12.34 0.15 -20.99
CA GLY A 243 -11.82 0.43 -19.65
C GLY A 243 -11.52 -0.84 -18.84
N ASN A 244 -12.39 -1.86 -18.93
CA ASN A 244 -12.21 -3.16 -18.29
C ASN A 244 -11.09 -3.99 -18.93
N ALA A 245 -10.93 -3.91 -20.26
CA ALA A 245 -9.80 -4.55 -20.95
C ALA A 245 -8.48 -3.92 -20.53
N ALA A 246 -8.42 -2.59 -20.39
CA ALA A 246 -7.24 -1.89 -19.89
C ALA A 246 -6.95 -2.23 -18.42
N ALA A 247 -7.96 -2.30 -17.54
CA ALA A 247 -7.82 -2.68 -16.15
C ALA A 247 -7.45 -4.17 -15.98
N SER A 248 -8.05 -5.06 -16.79
CA SER A 248 -7.70 -6.48 -16.83
C SER A 248 -6.27 -6.69 -17.34
N ASN A 249 -5.86 -5.95 -18.35
CA ASN A 249 -4.49 -5.97 -18.87
C ASN A 249 -3.50 -5.40 -17.84
N ALA A 250 -3.86 -4.32 -17.12
CA ALA A 250 -3.05 -3.78 -16.04
C ALA A 250 -2.90 -4.77 -14.86
N ARG A 251 -3.95 -5.54 -14.55
CA ARG A 251 -3.89 -6.61 -13.52
C ARG A 251 -3.05 -7.80 -13.96
N LYS A 252 -3.22 -8.26 -15.21
CA LYS A 252 -2.36 -9.30 -15.77
C LYS A 252 -0.91 -8.85 -15.77
N LEU A 253 -0.66 -7.62 -16.22
CA LEU A 253 0.68 -7.03 -16.22
C LEU A 253 1.24 -6.89 -14.80
N ALA A 254 0.43 -6.50 -13.82
CA ALA A 254 0.87 -6.40 -12.42
C ALA A 254 1.17 -7.78 -11.80
N ALA A 255 0.33 -8.79 -12.05
CA ALA A 255 0.56 -10.16 -11.60
C ALA A 255 1.77 -10.78 -12.30
N GLU A 256 1.96 -10.50 -13.59
CA GLU A 256 3.11 -10.91 -14.38
C GLU A 256 4.38 -10.21 -13.91
N THR A 257 4.30 -8.93 -13.58
CA THR A 257 5.36 -8.14 -12.95
C THR A 257 5.80 -8.73 -11.61
N ASP A 258 4.85 -9.08 -10.75
CA ASP A 258 5.14 -9.63 -9.42
C ASP A 258 5.74 -11.05 -9.51
N ARG A 259 5.24 -11.86 -10.46
CA ARG A 259 5.81 -13.17 -10.78
C ARG A 259 7.23 -13.05 -11.33
N THR A 260 7.45 -12.12 -12.26
CA THR A 260 8.77 -11.88 -12.85
C THR A 260 9.75 -11.35 -11.81
N HIS A 261 9.33 -10.46 -10.90
CA HIS A 261 10.16 -10.00 -9.80
C HIS A 261 10.61 -11.17 -8.91
N THR A 262 9.69 -12.01 -8.47
CA THR A 262 10.00 -13.20 -7.66
C THR A 262 10.89 -14.20 -8.40
N GLU A 263 10.68 -14.36 -9.70
CA GLU A 263 11.49 -15.23 -10.54
C GLU A 263 12.95 -14.74 -10.64
N VAL A 264 13.15 -13.44 -10.82
CA VAL A 264 14.49 -12.84 -10.87
C VAL A 264 15.19 -12.90 -9.52
N GLN A 265 14.48 -12.64 -8.42
CA GLN A 265 15.02 -12.88 -7.07
C GLN A 265 15.45 -14.34 -6.88
N GLY A 266 14.66 -15.27 -7.40
CA GLY A 266 14.96 -16.70 -7.36
C GLY A 266 16.22 -17.06 -8.15
N TRP A 267 16.43 -16.49 -9.35
CA TRP A 267 17.66 -16.69 -10.11
C TRP A 267 18.89 -16.20 -9.36
N LEU A 268 18.81 -15.04 -8.73
CA LEU A 268 19.89 -14.48 -7.91
C LEU A 268 20.15 -15.34 -6.66
N ARG A 269 19.09 -15.86 -6.02
CA ARG A 269 19.21 -16.82 -4.92
C ARG A 269 19.98 -18.06 -5.35
N ASP A 270 19.54 -18.70 -6.44
CA ASP A 270 20.13 -19.94 -6.93
C ASP A 270 21.59 -19.76 -7.31
N LEU A 271 21.92 -18.63 -7.96
CA LEU A 271 23.30 -18.26 -8.27
C LEU A 271 24.14 -18.10 -7.00
N GLY A 272 23.67 -17.37 -6.01
CA GLY A 272 24.41 -17.14 -4.77
C GLY A 272 24.70 -18.45 -4.03
N LEU A 273 23.71 -19.35 -3.96
CA LEU A 273 23.88 -20.67 -3.35
C LEU A 273 24.85 -21.54 -4.14
N ALA A 274 24.76 -21.56 -5.48
CA ALA A 274 25.64 -22.31 -6.36
C ALA A 274 27.11 -21.84 -6.29
N LEU A 275 27.32 -20.54 -6.13
CA LEU A 275 28.64 -19.91 -5.99
C LEU A 275 29.20 -19.97 -4.56
N GLY A 276 28.47 -20.60 -3.62
CA GLY A 276 28.96 -20.87 -2.28
C GLY A 276 28.75 -19.72 -1.27
N TYR A 277 27.89 -18.77 -1.55
CA TYR A 277 27.50 -17.73 -0.59
C TYR A 277 26.41 -18.19 0.37
N HIS A 278 26.32 -17.57 1.53
CA HIS A 278 25.09 -17.48 2.26
C HIS A 278 24.18 -16.45 1.58
N VAL A 279 22.91 -16.81 1.37
CA VAL A 279 21.95 -15.94 0.70
C VAL A 279 20.89 -15.48 1.69
N TRP A 280 20.55 -14.21 1.64
CA TRP A 280 19.40 -13.63 2.31
C TRP A 280 18.38 -13.17 1.28
N ILE A 281 17.11 -13.40 1.58
CA ILE A 281 15.97 -12.87 0.82
C ILE A 281 15.22 -11.86 1.70
N ALA A 282 14.76 -10.76 1.09
CA ALA A 282 13.99 -9.73 1.77
C ALA A 282 12.91 -10.33 2.68
N SER A 283 12.81 -9.78 3.90
CA SER A 283 11.94 -10.32 4.96
C SER A 283 10.49 -10.50 4.54
N ASN A 284 9.97 -9.61 3.68
CA ASN A 284 8.61 -9.60 3.15
C ASN A 284 8.40 -10.59 1.99
N ASP A 285 9.46 -11.11 1.37
CA ASP A 285 9.39 -11.97 0.18
C ASP A 285 9.73 -13.44 0.46
N LYS A 286 10.25 -13.76 1.64
CA LYS A 286 10.67 -15.12 2.05
C LYS A 286 9.63 -16.20 1.78
N GLY A 287 8.36 -15.89 1.96
CA GLY A 287 7.24 -16.83 1.82
C GLY A 287 6.69 -16.97 0.41
N ARG A 288 7.22 -16.25 -0.60
CA ARG A 288 6.74 -16.31 -1.98
C ARG A 288 7.06 -17.68 -2.60
N ALA A 289 6.15 -18.16 -3.46
CA ALA A 289 6.35 -19.41 -4.19
C ALA A 289 7.45 -19.24 -5.26
N TYR A 290 8.41 -20.16 -5.30
CA TYR A 290 9.44 -20.23 -6.32
C TYR A 290 9.87 -21.69 -6.55
N GLY A 291 9.82 -22.16 -7.81
CA GLY A 291 9.97 -23.56 -8.13
C GLY A 291 8.93 -24.41 -7.39
N ASP A 292 9.36 -25.53 -6.81
CA ASP A 292 8.50 -26.42 -6.02
C ASP A 292 8.42 -26.05 -4.52
N GLY A 293 8.98 -24.90 -4.12
CA GLY A 293 9.05 -24.47 -2.72
C GLY A 293 8.86 -22.99 -2.52
N LYS A 294 9.57 -22.45 -1.53
CA LYS A 294 9.56 -21.01 -1.18
C LYS A 294 10.86 -20.33 -1.62
N LEU A 295 10.75 -19.04 -1.90
CA LEU A 295 11.88 -18.22 -2.33
C LEU A 295 13.05 -18.24 -1.31
N ALA A 296 12.80 -18.35 -0.02
CA ALA A 296 13.84 -18.40 1.01
C ALA A 296 14.34 -19.82 1.36
N ASP A 297 13.90 -20.86 0.66
CA ASP A 297 14.38 -22.23 0.96
C ASP A 297 15.89 -22.34 0.69
N GLY A 298 16.63 -22.82 1.67
CA GLY A 298 18.10 -22.89 1.63
C GLY A 298 18.84 -21.58 1.95
N CYS A 299 18.11 -20.49 2.22
CA CYS A 299 18.67 -19.20 2.59
C CYS A 299 18.79 -19.01 4.11
N LEU A 300 19.45 -17.93 4.53
CA LEU A 300 19.56 -17.56 5.94
C LEU A 300 18.18 -17.25 6.53
N SER A 301 17.87 -17.82 7.69
CA SER A 301 16.69 -17.49 8.46
C SER A 301 16.80 -16.10 9.11
N GLU A 302 18.03 -15.74 9.55
CA GLU A 302 18.39 -14.46 10.18
C GLU A 302 19.65 -13.89 9.54
N LEU A 303 19.73 -12.56 9.49
CA LEU A 303 20.95 -11.85 9.08
C LEU A 303 22.07 -12.06 10.10
N PRO A 304 23.36 -11.99 9.70
CA PRO A 304 24.48 -12.00 10.62
C PRO A 304 24.36 -10.96 11.75
N LYS A 305 24.89 -11.28 12.92
CA LYS A 305 24.75 -10.46 14.13
C LYS A 305 25.19 -9.01 13.91
N ALA A 306 26.31 -8.79 13.23
CA ALA A 306 26.83 -7.44 12.97
C ALA A 306 25.80 -6.56 12.20
N ILE A 307 25.08 -7.15 11.24
CA ILE A 307 24.05 -6.46 10.46
C ILE A 307 22.80 -6.22 11.33
N ARG A 308 22.34 -7.24 12.08
CA ARG A 308 21.17 -7.14 12.94
C ARG A 308 21.28 -6.10 14.05
N THR A 309 22.49 -5.82 14.53
CA THR A 309 22.74 -4.84 15.56
C THR A 309 23.08 -3.44 15.01
N SER A 310 23.15 -3.29 13.70
CA SER A 310 23.39 -1.99 13.04
C SER A 310 22.14 -1.11 13.05
N SER A 311 22.31 0.20 12.90
CA SER A 311 21.21 1.16 12.77
C SER A 311 20.42 1.00 11.47
N ALA A 312 20.96 0.31 10.47
CA ALA A 312 20.35 0.05 9.18
C ALA A 312 19.67 -1.32 9.08
N SER A 313 19.62 -2.11 10.17
CA SER A 313 19.11 -3.48 10.19
C SER A 313 17.76 -3.64 9.51
N ASP A 314 16.79 -2.78 9.84
CA ASP A 314 15.44 -2.86 9.30
C ASP A 314 15.41 -2.62 7.79
N THR A 315 16.13 -1.61 7.30
CA THR A 315 16.21 -1.30 5.87
C THR A 315 16.97 -2.38 5.10
N VAL A 316 18.09 -2.85 5.63
CA VAL A 316 18.90 -3.92 5.02
C VAL A 316 18.13 -5.24 4.94
N SER A 317 17.28 -5.53 5.93
CA SER A 317 16.43 -6.72 5.91
C SER A 317 15.42 -6.75 4.76
N LEU A 318 15.15 -5.60 4.12
CA LEU A 318 14.24 -5.41 3.00
C LEU A 318 14.94 -5.38 1.64
N ILE A 319 16.27 -5.47 1.58
CA ILE A 319 16.99 -5.62 0.32
C ILE A 319 16.63 -6.96 -0.32
N ASP A 320 16.32 -6.95 -1.60
CA ASP A 320 15.71 -8.08 -2.29
C ASP A 320 16.52 -9.37 -2.18
N VAL A 321 17.83 -9.30 -2.48
CA VAL A 321 18.76 -10.42 -2.32
C VAL A 321 20.12 -9.92 -1.82
N LEU A 322 20.69 -10.59 -0.81
CA LEU A 322 22.07 -10.36 -0.36
C LEU A 322 22.87 -11.64 -0.50
N TRP A 323 24.09 -11.52 -1.00
CA TRP A 323 25.09 -12.58 -0.95
C TRP A 323 26.11 -12.24 0.12
N ILE A 324 26.28 -13.13 1.06
CA ILE A 324 27.07 -12.97 2.27
C ILE A 324 28.19 -14.01 2.24
N ASP A 325 29.42 -13.57 2.41
CA ASP A 325 30.57 -14.44 2.45
C ASP A 325 30.50 -15.37 3.69
N ARG A 326 30.67 -16.68 3.46
CA ARG A 326 30.53 -17.68 4.51
C ARG A 326 31.61 -17.64 5.59
N SER A 327 32.75 -17.10 5.26
CA SER A 327 33.91 -17.08 6.17
C SER A 327 33.94 -15.84 7.04
N THR A 328 33.42 -14.73 6.54
CA THR A 328 33.52 -13.41 7.19
C THR A 328 32.18 -12.87 7.67
N ASP A 329 31.06 -13.48 7.28
CA ASP A 329 29.69 -12.98 7.50
C ASP A 329 29.46 -11.57 6.96
N ARG A 330 30.28 -11.10 6.01
CA ARG A 330 30.16 -9.78 5.37
C ARG A 330 29.29 -9.86 4.11
N ILE A 331 28.52 -8.80 3.87
CA ILE A 331 27.80 -8.65 2.62
C ILE A 331 28.79 -8.36 1.50
N THR A 332 28.86 -9.26 0.52
CA THR A 332 29.72 -9.11 -0.66
C THR A 332 28.97 -8.46 -1.80
N LEU A 333 27.73 -8.90 -2.07
CA LEU A 333 26.89 -8.39 -3.14
C LEU A 333 25.46 -8.12 -2.62
N ALA A 334 24.89 -7.00 -3.02
CA ALA A 334 23.51 -6.62 -2.71
C ALA A 334 22.75 -6.33 -4.00
N PHE A 335 21.56 -6.91 -4.13
CA PHE A 335 20.73 -6.80 -5.33
C PHE A 335 19.36 -6.23 -5.01
N GLU A 336 18.94 -5.23 -5.80
CA GLU A 336 17.59 -4.70 -5.84
C GLU A 336 16.98 -4.99 -7.20
N VAL A 337 15.85 -5.66 -7.20
CA VAL A 337 15.14 -6.09 -8.41
C VAL A 337 13.99 -5.14 -8.68
N GLU A 338 14.11 -4.33 -9.73
CA GLU A 338 13.17 -3.27 -10.03
C GLU A 338 12.44 -3.52 -11.36
N HIS A 339 11.18 -3.88 -11.29
CA HIS A 339 10.39 -4.16 -12.50
C HIS A 339 9.66 -2.93 -13.04
N SER A 340 8.90 -2.22 -12.23
CA SER A 340 7.95 -1.23 -12.73
C SER A 340 7.98 0.17 -12.12
N THR A 341 8.42 0.39 -10.88
CA THR A 341 7.99 1.62 -10.22
C THR A 341 9.01 2.44 -9.45
N SER A 342 9.97 1.91 -8.76
CA SER A 342 10.71 2.74 -7.81
C SER A 342 12.18 2.37 -7.65
N ILE A 343 12.94 2.65 -8.67
CA ILE A 343 14.42 2.67 -8.60
C ILE A 343 14.90 3.46 -7.37
N TYR A 344 14.13 4.48 -6.96
CA TYR A 344 14.44 5.34 -5.82
C TYR A 344 14.53 4.57 -4.49
N SER A 345 13.59 3.67 -4.21
CA SER A 345 13.57 2.91 -2.94
C SER A 345 14.75 1.94 -2.84
N GLY A 346 15.11 1.28 -3.96
CA GLY A 346 16.29 0.43 -4.05
C GLY A 346 17.58 1.21 -3.78
N ILE A 347 17.74 2.38 -4.41
CA ILE A 347 18.92 3.24 -4.18
C ILE A 347 19.02 3.65 -2.71
N VAL A 348 17.92 4.03 -2.07
CA VAL A 348 17.94 4.43 -0.65
C VAL A 348 18.33 3.26 0.25
N ARG A 349 17.84 2.04 0.00
CA ARG A 349 18.25 0.87 0.78
C ARG A 349 19.73 0.54 0.60
N MET A 350 20.27 0.69 -0.61
CA MET A 350 21.69 0.53 -0.86
C MET A 350 22.55 1.55 -0.10
N LEU A 351 22.09 2.81 -0.05
CA LEU A 351 22.75 3.88 0.73
C LEU A 351 22.70 3.59 2.24
N ASP A 352 21.55 3.15 2.74
CA ASP A 352 21.40 2.79 4.15
C ASP A 352 22.32 1.62 4.53
N LEU A 353 22.45 0.62 3.64
CA LEU A 353 23.45 -0.44 3.83
C LEU A 353 24.86 0.12 3.89
N ALA A 354 25.23 0.93 2.91
CA ALA A 354 26.59 1.50 2.81
C ALA A 354 26.96 2.45 3.95
N LEU A 355 25.99 3.20 4.48
CA LEU A 355 26.24 4.18 5.54
C LEU A 355 25.99 3.63 6.95
N GLY A 356 25.20 2.58 7.09
CA GLY A 356 24.71 2.09 8.38
C GLY A 356 25.29 0.77 8.84
N VAL A 357 25.93 -0.01 7.95
CA VAL A 357 26.52 -1.31 8.31
C VAL A 357 28.04 -1.15 8.37
N PRO A 358 28.68 -1.44 9.50
CA PRO A 358 30.15 -1.49 9.60
C PRO A 358 30.73 -2.54 8.63
N ASP A 359 31.91 -2.28 8.12
CA ASP A 359 32.66 -3.23 7.27
C ASP A 359 31.99 -3.61 5.94
N HIS A 360 31.21 -2.70 5.35
CA HIS A 360 30.66 -2.87 3.99
C HIS A 360 31.70 -2.55 2.88
N ASP A 361 32.89 -2.11 3.23
CA ASP A 361 33.96 -1.77 2.29
C ASP A 361 34.24 -2.96 1.36
N GLY A 362 34.09 -2.74 0.04
CA GLY A 362 34.22 -3.77 -0.98
C GLY A 362 32.92 -4.47 -1.38
N SER A 363 31.77 -4.08 -0.84
CA SER A 363 30.45 -4.55 -1.33
C SER A 363 30.14 -3.93 -2.69
N THR A 364 29.64 -4.75 -3.62
CA THR A 364 29.12 -4.28 -4.91
C THR A 364 27.60 -4.32 -4.89
N PHE A 365 26.97 -3.25 -5.39
CA PHE A 365 25.54 -3.07 -5.42
C PHE A 365 25.00 -3.25 -6.83
N PHE A 366 23.89 -3.95 -6.99
CA PHE A 366 23.30 -4.23 -8.29
C PHE A 366 21.84 -3.78 -8.34
N LEU A 367 21.52 -2.96 -9.35
CA LEU A 367 20.15 -2.74 -9.81
C LEU A 367 19.86 -3.71 -10.95
N VAL A 368 18.89 -4.59 -10.73
CA VAL A 368 18.50 -5.62 -11.68
C VAL A 368 17.12 -5.26 -12.21
N ALA A 369 17.01 -4.93 -13.51
CA ALA A 369 15.78 -4.42 -14.10
C ALA A 369 15.63 -4.88 -15.56
N PRO A 370 14.42 -4.78 -16.17
CA PRO A 370 14.22 -5.07 -17.58
C PRO A 370 15.17 -4.26 -18.47
N ASP A 371 15.68 -4.88 -19.54
CA ASP A 371 16.68 -4.28 -20.43
C ASP A 371 16.24 -2.93 -20.99
N VAL A 372 14.95 -2.76 -21.28
CA VAL A 372 14.36 -1.51 -21.79
C VAL A 372 14.43 -0.34 -20.77
N ARG A 373 14.71 -0.61 -19.50
CA ARG A 373 14.77 0.40 -18.44
C ARG A 373 16.19 0.91 -18.13
N GLU A 374 17.20 0.44 -18.83
CA GLU A 374 18.60 0.86 -18.58
C GLU A 374 18.76 2.38 -18.61
N SER A 375 18.13 3.06 -19.61
CA SER A 375 18.19 4.52 -19.72
C SER A 375 17.54 5.24 -18.53
N ASP A 376 16.40 4.72 -18.05
CA ASP A 376 15.71 5.30 -16.90
C ASP A 376 16.52 5.14 -15.60
N VAL A 377 17.14 3.97 -15.43
CA VAL A 377 18.04 3.69 -14.30
C VAL A 377 19.21 4.67 -14.30
N ARG A 378 19.89 4.83 -15.44
CA ARG A 378 21.01 5.78 -15.57
C ARG A 378 20.59 7.22 -15.31
N ALA A 379 19.43 7.63 -15.82
CA ALA A 379 18.89 8.98 -15.58
C ALA A 379 18.58 9.24 -14.10
N GLN A 380 18.14 8.24 -13.35
CA GLN A 380 17.92 8.38 -11.89
C GLN A 380 19.24 8.52 -11.13
N PHE A 381 20.26 7.74 -11.48
CA PHE A 381 21.58 7.83 -10.85
C PHE A 381 22.30 9.16 -11.14
N ALA A 382 22.05 9.78 -12.29
CA ALA A 382 22.62 11.08 -12.64
C ALA A 382 22.03 12.27 -11.85
N ARG A 383 21.01 12.05 -11.01
CA ARG A 383 20.38 13.13 -10.23
C ARG A 383 21.29 13.59 -9.09
N PRO A 384 21.41 14.92 -8.85
CA PRO A 384 22.26 15.47 -7.77
C PRO A 384 21.96 14.91 -6.37
N ALA A 385 20.70 14.48 -6.11
CA ALA A 385 20.32 13.87 -4.85
C ALA A 385 21.07 12.55 -4.57
N PHE A 386 21.62 11.91 -5.60
CA PHE A 386 22.36 10.65 -5.50
C PHE A 386 23.87 10.81 -5.75
N SER A 387 24.40 12.02 -5.62
CA SER A 387 25.84 12.28 -5.82
C SER A 387 26.74 11.42 -4.92
N ARG A 388 26.29 11.10 -3.70
CA ARG A 388 27.01 10.20 -2.78
C ARG A 388 26.98 8.72 -3.21
N VAL A 389 26.03 8.33 -4.06
CA VAL A 389 25.97 6.97 -4.62
C VAL A 389 27.11 6.74 -5.61
N SER A 390 27.66 7.81 -6.19
CA SER A 390 28.81 7.72 -7.09
C SER A 390 30.09 7.21 -6.41
N GLU A 391 30.16 7.26 -5.07
CA GLU A 391 31.25 6.71 -4.27
C GLU A 391 31.12 5.18 -4.07
N LEU A 392 29.95 4.59 -4.38
CA LEU A 392 29.70 3.17 -4.28
C LEU A 392 29.88 2.50 -5.63
N ASP A 393 30.35 1.25 -5.62
CA ASP A 393 30.35 0.41 -6.85
C ASP A 393 28.92 -0.09 -7.15
N VAL A 394 28.13 0.74 -7.84
CA VAL A 394 26.77 0.41 -8.25
C VAL A 394 26.75 0.05 -9.72
N ARG A 395 26.13 -1.10 -10.02
CA ARG A 395 26.10 -1.70 -11.35
C ARG A 395 24.68 -2.05 -11.76
N TYR A 396 24.44 -2.09 -13.03
CA TYR A 396 23.18 -2.50 -13.65
C TYR A 396 23.30 -3.89 -14.26
N ILE A 397 22.25 -4.71 -14.07
CA ILE A 397 22.10 -5.99 -14.77
C ILE A 397 20.72 -6.02 -15.45
N GLY A 398 20.71 -6.22 -16.77
CA GLY A 398 19.46 -6.46 -17.49
C GLY A 398 18.92 -7.87 -17.24
N TYR A 399 17.60 -8.01 -17.18
CA TYR A 399 16.94 -9.32 -17.03
C TYR A 399 17.35 -10.29 -18.14
N GLY A 400 17.50 -9.81 -19.36
CA GLY A 400 17.94 -10.63 -20.50
C GLY A 400 19.34 -11.18 -20.31
N GLU A 401 20.29 -10.35 -19.87
CA GLU A 401 21.67 -10.76 -19.61
C GLU A 401 21.74 -11.79 -18.46
N LEU A 402 21.00 -11.54 -17.35
CA LEU A 402 20.94 -12.47 -16.25
C LEU A 402 20.34 -13.82 -16.68
N SER A 403 19.19 -13.79 -17.35
CA SER A 403 18.52 -15.01 -17.85
C SER A 403 19.41 -15.85 -18.76
N LYS A 404 20.11 -15.20 -19.70
CA LYS A 404 20.98 -15.83 -20.69
C LYS A 404 22.20 -16.51 -20.07
N HIS A 405 22.77 -15.90 -19.03
CA HIS A 405 24.10 -16.31 -18.52
C HIS A 405 24.05 -17.05 -17.17
N ARG A 406 22.93 -17.00 -16.44
CA ARG A 406 22.81 -17.56 -15.08
C ARG A 406 23.24 -19.03 -14.97
N GLU A 407 22.88 -19.88 -15.94
CA GLU A 407 23.22 -21.30 -15.90
C GLU A 407 24.72 -21.53 -16.07
N ALA A 408 25.36 -20.82 -16.99
CA ALA A 408 26.79 -20.87 -17.21
C ALA A 408 27.56 -20.34 -15.99
N ILE A 409 27.08 -19.24 -15.38
CA ILE A 409 27.66 -18.66 -14.15
C ILE A 409 27.50 -19.62 -12.98
N ALA A 410 26.34 -20.25 -12.79
CA ALA A 410 26.15 -21.24 -11.73
C ALA A 410 27.06 -22.47 -11.86
N ARG A 411 27.34 -22.91 -13.09
CA ARG A 411 28.09 -24.11 -13.37
C ARG A 411 29.60 -23.90 -13.40
N PHE A 412 30.08 -22.77 -13.89
CA PHE A 412 31.49 -22.49 -14.19
C PHE A 412 32.01 -21.21 -13.54
N GLY A 413 31.17 -20.46 -12.82
CA GLY A 413 31.57 -19.21 -12.21
C GLY A 413 32.50 -19.40 -11.03
N ASP A 414 33.35 -18.38 -10.79
CA ASP A 414 34.27 -18.31 -9.67
C ASP A 414 33.93 -17.00 -8.87
N GLY A 415 33.29 -17.17 -7.76
CA GLY A 415 32.85 -16.07 -6.89
C GLY A 415 32.01 -15.03 -7.66
N GLN A 416 32.30 -13.75 -7.46
CA GLN A 416 31.54 -12.65 -8.07
C GLN A 416 31.92 -12.33 -9.54
N LYS A 417 32.98 -12.91 -10.09
CA LYS A 417 33.50 -12.56 -11.43
C LYS A 417 32.46 -12.73 -12.53
N GLY A 418 31.66 -13.80 -12.48
CA GLY A 418 30.64 -14.06 -13.49
C GLY A 418 29.52 -13.01 -13.48
N ILE A 419 29.06 -12.60 -12.32
CA ILE A 419 28.03 -11.58 -12.17
C ILE A 419 28.55 -10.19 -12.57
N LEU A 420 29.79 -9.88 -12.22
CA LEU A 420 30.44 -8.63 -12.64
C LEU A 420 30.61 -8.56 -14.16
N ALA A 421 30.92 -9.67 -14.83
CA ALA A 421 31.11 -9.72 -16.28
C ALA A 421 29.85 -9.38 -17.10
N ILE A 422 28.66 -9.72 -16.59
CA ILE A 422 27.38 -9.43 -17.23
C ILE A 422 26.76 -8.10 -16.78
N SER A 423 27.40 -7.40 -15.88
CA SER A 423 26.91 -6.13 -15.32
C SER A 423 27.59 -4.91 -15.97
N LYS A 424 26.91 -3.78 -15.94
CA LYS A 424 27.39 -2.50 -16.45
C LYS A 424 27.54 -1.50 -15.32
N PRO A 425 28.63 -0.77 -15.14
CA PRO A 425 28.75 0.26 -14.11
C PRO A 425 27.73 1.38 -14.37
N LEU A 426 27.10 1.86 -13.29
CA LEU A 426 26.17 2.98 -13.31
C LEU A 426 26.84 4.31 -12.96
N THR A 427 27.93 4.26 -12.20
CA THR A 427 28.76 5.42 -11.88
C THR A 427 29.71 5.69 -13.05
N ALA A 428 29.92 6.95 -13.39
CA ALA A 428 30.96 7.31 -14.36
C ALA A 428 32.32 6.88 -13.75
N ALA A 429 33.15 6.22 -14.56
CA ALA A 429 34.52 6.00 -14.17
C ALA A 429 35.14 7.35 -13.76
N PRO A 430 35.88 7.43 -12.63
CA PRO A 430 36.62 8.64 -12.33
C PRO A 430 37.56 8.92 -13.49
N GLY A 431 37.33 10.06 -14.18
CA GLY A 431 38.15 10.52 -15.28
C GLY A 431 39.55 10.97 -14.81
#